data_de85ec08384c92728ce7e12ad6d89500
#
_entry.id   de85ec08384c92728ce7e12ad6d89500
#
_cell.length_a   1.000
_cell.length_b   1.000
_cell.length_c   1.000
_cell.angle_alpha   90.00
_cell.angle_beta   90.00
_cell.angle_gamma   90.00
#
_symmetry.space_group_name_H-M   'P 1'
#
loop_
_entity.id
_entity.type
_entity.pdbx_description
1 polymer ?
#
loop_
_entity_poly.entity_id
_entity_poly.type
_entity_poly.pdbx_seq_one_letter_code
_entity_poly.pdbx_strand_id
1 'polypeptide(L)'
;MEGLVDRLARILPNGRGVWIPMDHGISAYPEKGLENMDDLVSSCISGGADAIILQKGVLSHFVENIGWSNFVCHVSVSTVNAGEKDQYKVRVATADECLIRGATAVSAQINLGDPFESEM
;
A
#
# COMPACT_ATOMS: atom_id res chain seq x y z
N MET A 1 -1.82 7.65 -21.32
CA MET A 1 -1.67 7.54 -19.84
C MET A 1 -2.90 8.12 -19.18
N GLU A 2 -3.45 7.40 -18.23
CA GLU A 2 -4.62 7.85 -17.47
C GLU A 2 -4.28 9.08 -16.62
N GLY A 3 -5.16 10.08 -16.65
CA GLY A 3 -4.95 11.34 -15.91
C GLY A 3 -5.15 11.20 -14.40
N LEU A 4 -4.73 12.21 -13.64
CA LEU A 4 -4.91 12.26 -12.18
C LEU A 4 -6.39 12.15 -11.79
N VAL A 5 -7.27 12.90 -12.49
CA VAL A 5 -8.72 12.92 -12.20
C VAL A 5 -9.33 11.52 -12.37
N ASP A 6 -8.95 10.82 -13.44
CA ASP A 6 -9.48 9.49 -13.74
C ASP A 6 -9.00 8.46 -12.69
N ARG A 7 -7.72 8.53 -12.29
CA ARG A 7 -7.19 7.67 -11.22
C ARG A 7 -7.89 7.91 -9.89
N LEU A 8 -8.07 9.18 -9.51
CA LEU A 8 -8.79 9.52 -8.27
C LEU A 8 -10.24 9.04 -8.31
N ALA A 9 -10.92 9.19 -9.44
CA ALA A 9 -12.31 8.74 -9.58
C ALA A 9 -12.46 7.22 -9.39
N ARG A 10 -11.46 6.44 -9.77
CA ARG A 10 -11.49 4.99 -9.56
C ARG A 10 -11.36 4.58 -8.10
N ILE A 11 -10.51 5.25 -7.33
CA ILE A 11 -10.24 4.90 -5.93
C ILE A 11 -11.06 5.72 -4.93
N LEU A 12 -11.69 6.79 -5.39
CA LEU A 12 -12.58 7.67 -4.62
C LEU A 12 -13.88 7.92 -5.41
N PRO A 13 -14.67 6.89 -5.69
CA PRO A 13 -15.92 7.06 -6.44
C PRO A 13 -16.84 8.02 -5.69
N ASN A 14 -17.31 9.07 -6.39
CA ASN A 14 -18.11 10.15 -5.79
C ASN A 14 -17.42 10.85 -4.59
N GLY A 15 -16.08 10.92 -4.59
CA GLY A 15 -15.30 11.57 -3.56
C GLY A 15 -15.11 10.77 -2.27
N ARG A 16 -15.51 9.51 -2.24
CA ARG A 16 -15.37 8.59 -1.11
C ARG A 16 -14.88 7.23 -1.58
N GLY A 17 -14.18 6.51 -0.71
CA GLY A 17 -13.72 5.16 -1.03
C GLY A 17 -13.47 4.33 0.21
N VAL A 18 -13.65 3.02 0.09
CA VAL A 18 -13.24 2.03 1.10
C VAL A 18 -11.90 1.47 0.66
N TRP A 19 -10.87 1.76 1.42
CA TRP A 19 -9.51 1.33 1.16
C TRP A 19 -9.08 0.32 2.23
N ILE A 20 -8.54 -0.80 1.80
CA ILE A 20 -8.12 -1.88 2.68
C ILE A 20 -6.58 -1.93 2.73
N PRO A 21 -5.97 -1.60 3.87
CA PRO A 21 -4.51 -1.70 4.01
C PRO A 21 -4.10 -3.16 4.23
N MET A 22 -3.11 -3.61 3.45
CA MET A 22 -2.50 -4.94 3.54
C MET A 22 -0.97 -4.84 3.43
N ASP A 23 -0.42 -3.68 3.80
CA ASP A 23 1.01 -3.37 3.74
C ASP A 23 1.76 -3.64 5.05
N HIS A 24 1.06 -4.02 6.11
CA HIS A 24 1.62 -4.12 7.46
C HIS A 24 2.35 -5.44 7.79
N GLY A 25 2.39 -6.39 6.86
CA GLY A 25 3.10 -7.65 7.05
C GLY A 25 4.60 -7.51 7.31
N ILE A 26 5.24 -6.47 6.76
CA ILE A 26 6.65 -6.19 7.01
C ILE A 26 6.92 -5.64 8.42
N SER A 27 5.94 -4.98 9.03
CA SER A 27 6.09 -4.35 10.35
C SER A 27 6.22 -5.38 11.46
N ALA A 28 5.45 -6.47 11.40
CA ALA A 28 5.39 -7.51 12.44
C ALA A 28 5.14 -8.89 11.80
N TYR A 29 6.10 -9.39 11.07
CA TYR A 29 5.99 -10.68 10.37
C TYR A 29 6.22 -11.86 11.35
N PRO A 30 5.47 -12.98 11.24
CA PRO A 30 4.28 -13.15 10.40
C PRO A 30 3.05 -12.44 10.95
N GLU A 31 2.33 -11.71 10.09
CA GLU A 31 1.12 -10.98 10.50
C GLU A 31 -0.11 -11.87 10.30
N LYS A 32 -0.84 -12.11 11.38
CA LYS A 32 -2.05 -12.93 11.34
C LYS A 32 -3.10 -12.30 10.43
N GLY A 33 -3.64 -13.11 9.52
CA GLY A 33 -4.64 -12.67 8.54
C GLY A 33 -4.06 -12.32 7.18
N LEU A 34 -2.73 -12.17 7.07
CA LEU A 34 -2.05 -11.91 5.80
C LEU A 34 -1.33 -13.14 5.21
N GLU A 35 -1.59 -14.34 5.76
CA GLU A 35 -0.90 -15.56 5.34
C GLU A 35 -1.28 -16.01 3.93
N ASN A 36 -2.53 -15.73 3.53
CA ASN A 36 -3.02 -16.03 2.18
C ASN A 36 -3.50 -14.76 1.49
N MET A 37 -2.57 -14.03 0.90
CA MET A 37 -2.85 -12.76 0.24
C MET A 37 -3.74 -12.92 -1.00
N ASP A 38 -3.62 -14.03 -1.74
CA ASP A 38 -4.44 -14.26 -2.94
C ASP A 38 -5.93 -14.32 -2.59
N ASP A 39 -6.30 -15.11 -1.60
CA ASP A 39 -7.69 -15.21 -1.14
C ASP A 39 -8.18 -13.91 -0.51
N LEU A 40 -7.33 -13.24 0.26
CA LEU A 40 -7.68 -11.99 0.93
C LEU A 40 -7.95 -10.86 -0.08
N VAL A 41 -7.06 -10.67 -1.05
CA VAL A 41 -7.22 -9.66 -2.10
C VAL A 41 -8.50 -9.94 -2.91
N SER A 42 -8.70 -11.19 -3.32
CA SER A 42 -9.90 -11.60 -4.07
C SER A 42 -11.19 -11.34 -3.28
N SER A 43 -11.19 -11.63 -1.99
CA SER A 43 -12.35 -11.39 -1.11
C SER A 43 -12.65 -9.90 -0.95
N CYS A 44 -11.62 -9.07 -0.81
CA CYS A 44 -11.80 -7.62 -0.69
C CYS A 44 -12.33 -7.00 -1.98
N ILE A 45 -11.83 -7.42 -3.14
CA ILE A 45 -12.34 -6.98 -4.44
C ILE A 45 -13.81 -7.38 -4.61
N SER A 46 -14.15 -8.63 -4.32
CA SER A 46 -15.53 -9.14 -4.38
C SER A 46 -16.45 -8.43 -3.39
N GLY A 47 -15.92 -8.02 -2.24
CA GLY A 47 -16.65 -7.27 -1.22
C GLY A 47 -16.83 -5.78 -1.55
N GLY A 48 -16.28 -5.29 -2.65
CA GLY A 48 -16.48 -3.92 -3.11
C GLY A 48 -15.44 -2.91 -2.60
N ALA A 49 -14.23 -3.34 -2.24
CA ALA A 49 -13.14 -2.42 -1.93
C ALA A 49 -12.86 -1.51 -3.14
N ASP A 50 -12.67 -0.22 -2.90
CA ASP A 50 -12.34 0.75 -3.93
C ASP A 50 -10.83 0.83 -4.17
N ALA A 51 -10.02 0.55 -3.16
CA ALA A 51 -8.57 0.42 -3.28
C ALA A 51 -8.01 -0.57 -2.26
N ILE A 52 -6.85 -1.13 -2.58
CA ILE A 52 -6.07 -1.99 -1.68
C ILE A 52 -4.65 -1.42 -1.61
N ILE A 53 -4.13 -1.25 -0.38
CA ILE A 53 -2.80 -0.71 -0.13
C ILE A 53 -1.83 -1.87 0.07
N LEU A 54 -0.78 -1.91 -0.75
CA LEU A 54 0.22 -2.98 -0.76
C LEU A 54 1.64 -2.43 -0.80
N GLN A 55 2.59 -3.24 -0.36
CA GLN A 55 4.01 -3.01 -0.64
C GLN A 55 4.33 -3.34 -2.09
N LYS A 56 5.37 -2.72 -2.65
CA LYS A 56 5.67 -2.74 -4.08
C LYS A 56 5.81 -4.12 -4.72
N GLY A 57 6.42 -5.07 -4.02
CA GLY A 57 6.61 -6.43 -4.54
C GLY A 57 5.29 -7.20 -4.68
N VAL A 58 4.46 -7.13 -3.64
CA VAL A 58 3.13 -7.76 -3.62
C VAL A 58 2.22 -7.09 -4.65
N LEU A 59 2.28 -5.76 -4.75
CA LEU A 59 1.52 -4.99 -5.76
C LEU A 59 1.85 -5.48 -7.18
N SER A 60 3.13 -5.60 -7.52
CA SER A 60 3.54 -6.09 -8.84
C SER A 60 2.96 -7.46 -9.15
N HIS A 61 2.98 -8.37 -8.18
CA HIS A 61 2.39 -9.71 -8.33
C HIS A 61 0.91 -9.63 -8.71
N PHE A 62 0.13 -8.82 -7.99
CA PHE A 62 -1.32 -8.74 -8.25
C PHE A 62 -1.65 -7.97 -9.53
N VAL A 63 -0.93 -6.92 -9.86
CA VAL A 63 -1.11 -6.19 -11.13
C VAL A 63 -0.91 -7.12 -12.34
N GLU A 64 0.06 -8.03 -12.25
CA GLU A 64 0.35 -8.98 -13.33
C GLU A 64 -0.66 -10.14 -13.42
N ASN A 65 -1.26 -10.54 -12.31
CA ASN A 65 -2.00 -11.80 -12.22
C ASN A 65 -3.53 -11.64 -12.10
N ILE A 66 -4.03 -10.44 -11.81
CA ILE A 66 -5.48 -10.19 -11.74
C ILE A 66 -5.86 -8.96 -12.55
N GLY A 67 -7.06 -8.96 -13.14
CA GLY A 67 -7.58 -7.90 -13.99
C GLY A 67 -8.13 -6.68 -13.22
N TRP A 68 -7.54 -6.33 -12.08
CA TRP A 68 -7.95 -5.22 -11.24
C TRP A 68 -6.72 -4.37 -10.92
N SER A 69 -6.85 -3.04 -10.91
CA SER A 69 -5.69 -2.15 -10.87
C SER A 69 -5.77 -1.04 -9.81
N ASN A 70 -6.78 -1.06 -8.92
CA ASN A 70 -6.93 -0.01 -7.92
C ASN A 70 -6.01 -0.22 -6.71
N PHE A 71 -4.73 -0.47 -6.98
CA PHE A 71 -3.73 -0.65 -5.95
C PHE A 71 -3.03 0.66 -5.62
N VAL A 72 -2.88 0.91 -4.31
CA VAL A 72 -2.07 2.01 -3.77
C VAL A 72 -0.78 1.41 -3.26
N CYS A 73 0.36 1.92 -3.72
CA CYS A 73 1.67 1.45 -3.26
C CYS A 73 2.08 2.21 -1.99
N HIS A 74 2.30 1.49 -0.89
CA HIS A 74 2.86 2.08 0.32
C HIS A 74 4.38 2.14 0.21
N VAL A 75 4.95 3.35 0.35
CA VAL A 75 6.38 3.58 0.10
C VAL A 75 7.22 3.70 1.37
N SER A 76 6.61 3.60 2.54
CA SER A 76 7.28 3.73 3.84
C SER A 76 7.27 2.40 4.58
N VAL A 77 8.39 2.02 5.19
CA VAL A 77 8.49 0.80 5.99
C VAL A 77 9.28 1.02 7.26
N SER A 78 8.91 0.32 8.31
CA SER A 78 9.72 0.06 9.50
C SER A 78 9.34 -1.30 10.05
N THR A 79 10.14 -1.84 10.96
CA THR A 79 9.89 -3.17 11.55
C THR A 79 10.14 -3.15 13.04
N VAL A 80 9.35 -3.94 13.78
CA VAL A 80 9.56 -4.14 15.23
C VAL A 80 10.94 -4.70 15.57
N ASN A 81 11.64 -5.26 14.59
CA ASN A 81 12.99 -5.80 14.77
C ASN A 81 14.09 -4.72 14.70
N ALA A 82 13.74 -3.46 14.44
CA ALA A 82 14.70 -2.37 14.29
C ALA A 82 15.11 -1.68 15.63
N GLY A 83 14.70 -2.24 16.78
CA GLY A 83 15.04 -1.71 18.11
C GLY A 83 14.50 -0.29 18.31
N GLU A 84 15.37 0.67 18.61
CA GLU A 84 15.00 2.07 18.83
C GLU A 84 14.43 2.76 17.56
N LYS A 85 14.64 2.18 16.39
CA LYS A 85 14.17 2.68 15.11
C LYS A 85 12.92 1.96 14.59
N ASP A 86 12.21 1.24 15.43
CA ASP A 86 11.03 0.46 15.04
C ASP A 86 9.89 1.33 14.45
N GLN A 87 9.84 2.60 14.81
CA GLN A 87 8.88 3.58 14.28
C GLN A 87 9.49 4.54 13.23
N TYR A 88 10.78 4.40 12.94
CA TYR A 88 11.44 5.19 11.92
C TYR A 88 11.12 4.64 10.52
N LYS A 89 10.15 5.26 9.85
CA LYS A 89 9.74 4.88 8.49
C LYS A 89 10.81 5.32 7.49
N VAL A 90 11.27 4.38 6.69
CA VAL A 90 12.19 4.65 5.59
C VAL A 90 11.50 4.46 4.25
N ARG A 91 11.87 5.26 3.28
CA ARG A 91 11.32 5.16 1.92
C ARG A 91 11.95 3.99 1.18
N VAL A 92 11.12 3.10 0.65
CA VAL A 92 11.54 1.89 -0.09
C VAL A 92 11.15 1.89 -1.56
N ALA A 93 10.45 2.93 -2.02
CA ALA A 93 10.10 3.12 -3.42
C ALA A 93 9.94 4.61 -3.74
N THR A 94 10.10 4.97 -5.01
CA THR A 94 9.75 6.29 -5.52
C THR A 94 8.35 6.25 -6.16
N ALA A 95 7.73 7.41 -6.35
CA ALA A 95 6.44 7.51 -7.05
C ALA A 95 6.53 6.98 -8.49
N ASP A 96 7.64 7.28 -9.18
CA ASP A 96 7.88 6.80 -10.54
C ASP A 96 7.99 5.27 -10.60
N GLU A 97 8.72 4.66 -9.65
CA GLU A 97 8.80 3.20 -9.54
C GLU A 97 7.41 2.59 -9.31
N CYS A 98 6.63 3.17 -8.42
CA CYS A 98 5.27 2.68 -8.14
C CYS A 98 4.36 2.75 -9.38
N LEU A 99 4.43 3.85 -10.12
CA LEU A 99 3.68 4.03 -11.36
C LEU A 99 4.06 2.99 -12.42
N ILE A 100 5.37 2.75 -12.61
CA ILE A 100 5.87 1.72 -13.54
C ILE A 100 5.39 0.32 -13.14
N ARG A 101 5.27 0.05 -11.84
CA ARG A 101 4.75 -1.21 -11.32
C ARG A 101 3.22 -1.35 -11.42
N GLY A 102 2.53 -0.31 -11.86
CA GLY A 102 1.08 -0.32 -12.08
C GLY A 102 0.25 0.21 -10.92
N ALA A 103 0.85 0.93 -9.96
CA ALA A 103 0.10 1.57 -8.90
C ALA A 103 -0.77 2.72 -9.43
N THR A 104 -1.97 2.84 -8.89
CA THR A 104 -2.88 3.97 -9.17
C THR A 104 -2.50 5.20 -8.35
N ALA A 105 -1.99 4.98 -7.13
CA ALA A 105 -1.55 6.03 -6.21
C ALA A 105 -0.43 5.51 -5.30
N VAL A 106 0.16 6.42 -4.53
CA VAL A 106 1.15 6.09 -3.49
C VAL A 106 0.66 6.57 -2.14
N SER A 107 1.06 5.89 -1.08
CA SER A 107 0.86 6.32 0.29
C SER A 107 2.18 6.31 1.05
N ALA A 108 2.33 7.23 2.00
CA ALA A 108 3.49 7.32 2.88
C ALA A 108 3.03 7.54 4.31
N GLN A 109 3.85 7.14 5.27
CA GLN A 109 3.59 7.33 6.69
C GLN A 109 4.73 8.09 7.35
N ILE A 110 4.36 9.06 8.18
CA ILE A 110 5.27 9.79 9.07
C ILE A 110 4.70 9.65 10.49
N ASN A 111 5.52 9.15 11.42
CA ASN A 111 5.09 8.99 12.82
C ASN A 111 5.39 10.26 13.60
N LEU A 112 4.36 11.06 13.84
CA LEU A 112 4.46 12.32 14.59
C LEU A 112 4.81 12.04 16.07
N GLY A 113 5.74 12.82 16.60
CA GLY A 113 6.21 12.66 17.97
C GLY A 113 7.33 11.63 18.15
N ASP A 114 7.71 10.92 17.11
CA ASP A 114 8.85 10.01 17.14
C ASP A 114 10.17 10.81 17.17
N PRO A 115 11.24 10.32 17.85
CA PRO A 115 12.54 10.98 17.83
C PRO A 115 13.13 11.22 16.43
N PHE A 116 12.72 10.44 15.44
CA PHE A 116 13.17 10.55 14.04
C PHE A 116 12.15 11.25 13.11
N GLU A 117 11.14 11.92 13.67
CA GLU A 117 10.08 12.58 12.89
C GLU A 117 10.64 13.49 11.79
N SER A 118 11.66 14.30 12.11
CA SER A 118 12.24 15.26 11.16
C SER A 118 12.98 14.60 9.98
N GLU A 119 13.26 13.31 10.07
CA GLU A 119 13.99 12.54 9.06
C GLU A 119 13.04 11.73 8.15
N MET A 120 11.80 11.64 8.53
CA MET A 120 10.76 10.96 7.73
C MET A 120 10.09 11.90 6.74
#